data_ecda9242947dad6426a379053310826b
#
_entry.id   ecda9242947dad6426a379053310826b
#
_cell.length_a   1.000
_cell.length_b   1.000
_cell.length_c   1.000
_cell.angle_alpha   90.00
_cell.angle_beta   90.00
_cell.angle_gamma   90.00
#
_symmetry.space_group_name_H-M   'P 1'
#
loop_
_entity.id
_entity.type
_entity.pdbx_description
1 polymer ?
#
loop_
_entity_poly.entity_id
_entity_poly.type
_entity_poly.pdbx_seq_one_letter_code
_entity_poly.pdbx_strand_id
1 'polypeptide(L)'
;MLDALQVVTTVLVGLMVGVEFSVAFVMNPIFSSLPEDADQQARSKGGRMLGALMPFWYIGSLVLAALWAIAAWGTAGTGLVVTAAGLLILSVVMSILLLVPINNQGKKWTPENRPADWKQQMNRWDRYHYVRVAVIIAAFTLLVVALV
;
A
#
# COMPACT_ATOMS: atom_id res chain seq x y z
N MET A 1 11.58 25.01 7.06
CA MET A 1 10.60 24.62 6.02
C MET A 1 10.92 23.25 5.44
N LEU A 2 12.16 22.98 5.06
CA LEU A 2 12.58 21.63 4.59
C LEU A 2 12.38 20.56 5.67
N ASP A 3 12.83 20.80 6.91
CA ASP A 3 12.67 19.84 8.01
C ASP A 3 11.21 19.45 8.26
N ALA A 4 10.30 20.43 8.19
CA ALA A 4 8.86 20.15 8.31
C ALA A 4 8.35 19.26 7.18
N LEU A 5 8.78 19.49 5.93
CA LEU A 5 8.43 18.65 4.78
C LEU A 5 8.94 17.23 4.98
N GLN A 6 10.18 17.07 5.42
CA GLN A 6 10.82 15.78 5.70
C GLN A 6 10.04 15.00 6.76
N VAL A 7 9.75 15.62 7.89
CA VAL A 7 9.01 15.00 8.99
C VAL A 7 7.60 14.63 8.56
N VAL A 8 6.86 15.53 7.92
CA VAL A 8 5.49 15.28 7.46
C VAL A 8 5.47 14.12 6.44
N THR A 9 6.38 14.12 5.48
CA THR A 9 6.50 13.05 4.48
C THR A 9 6.74 11.71 5.17
N THR A 10 7.73 11.65 6.07
CA THR A 10 8.08 10.41 6.78
C THR A 10 6.93 9.88 7.62
N VAL A 11 6.24 10.76 8.36
CA VAL A 11 5.08 10.37 9.18
C VAL A 11 3.94 9.84 8.30
N LEU A 12 3.58 10.54 7.22
CA LEU A 12 2.47 10.12 6.35
C LEU A 12 2.77 8.79 5.64
N VAL A 13 4.00 8.60 5.15
CA VAL A 13 4.42 7.33 4.56
C VAL A 13 4.45 6.22 5.62
N GLY A 14 4.94 6.50 6.82
CA GLY A 14 4.96 5.54 7.92
C GLY A 14 3.58 5.07 8.34
N LEU A 15 2.61 5.97 8.45
CA LEU A 15 1.21 5.64 8.73
C LEU A 15 0.60 4.79 7.61
N MET A 16 0.87 5.11 6.34
CA MET A 16 0.44 4.33 5.18
C MET A 16 1.02 2.91 5.24
N VAL A 17 2.32 2.79 5.48
CA VAL A 17 3.00 1.49 5.64
C VAL A 17 2.40 0.69 6.80
N GLY A 18 2.09 1.34 7.93
CA GLY A 18 1.46 0.68 9.08
C GLY A 18 0.09 0.09 8.74
N VAL A 19 -0.76 0.83 8.02
CA VAL A 19 -2.06 0.33 7.55
C VAL A 19 -1.89 -0.87 6.61
N GLU A 20 -1.03 -0.77 5.62
CA GLU A 20 -0.79 -1.84 4.64
C GLU A 20 -0.16 -3.09 5.30
N PHE A 21 0.75 -2.89 6.24
CA PHE A 21 1.31 -3.96 7.07
C PHE A 21 0.22 -4.66 7.89
N SER A 22 -0.66 -3.88 8.54
CA SER A 22 -1.78 -4.43 9.30
C SER A 22 -2.72 -5.26 8.42
N VAL A 23 -3.03 -4.79 7.21
CA VAL A 23 -3.85 -5.56 6.26
C VAL A 23 -3.17 -6.88 5.91
N ALA A 24 -1.88 -6.88 5.60
CA ALA A 24 -1.13 -8.07 5.21
C ALA A 24 -1.02 -9.11 6.33
N PHE A 25 -0.60 -8.68 7.51
CA PHE A 25 -0.16 -9.59 8.58
C PHE A 25 -1.18 -9.79 9.70
N VAL A 26 -2.23 -8.97 9.76
CA VAL A 26 -3.26 -9.06 10.80
C VAL A 26 -4.63 -9.28 10.19
N MET A 27 -5.09 -8.38 9.32
CA MET A 27 -6.47 -8.41 8.82
C MET A 27 -6.74 -9.60 7.91
N ASN A 28 -5.88 -9.85 6.91
CA ASN A 28 -6.07 -10.96 5.98
C ASN A 28 -6.03 -12.33 6.67
N PRO A 29 -5.10 -12.64 7.60
CA PRO A 29 -5.16 -13.85 8.40
C PRO A 29 -6.43 -13.99 9.23
N ILE A 30 -6.91 -12.90 9.85
CA ILE A 30 -8.18 -12.91 10.60
C ILE A 30 -9.33 -13.26 9.65
N PHE A 31 -9.44 -12.59 8.50
CA PHE A 31 -10.50 -12.86 7.53
C PHE A 31 -10.51 -14.30 7.05
N SER A 32 -9.33 -14.85 6.74
CA SER A 32 -9.17 -16.24 6.30
C SER A 32 -9.54 -17.27 7.39
N SER A 33 -9.59 -16.89 8.66
CA SER A 33 -10.02 -17.75 9.78
C SER A 33 -11.55 -17.75 9.98
N LEU A 34 -12.26 -16.84 9.32
CA LEU A 34 -13.71 -16.74 9.43
C LEU A 34 -14.43 -17.80 8.56
N PRO A 35 -15.71 -18.10 8.86
CA PRO A 35 -16.56 -18.83 7.92
C PRO A 35 -16.55 -18.19 6.53
N GLU A 36 -16.67 -19.00 5.50
CA GLU A 36 -16.42 -18.62 4.10
C GLU A 36 -17.18 -17.38 3.65
N ASP A 37 -18.45 -17.26 4.02
CA ASP A 37 -19.28 -16.11 3.66
C ASP A 37 -18.87 -14.84 4.40
N ALA A 38 -18.45 -14.98 5.65
CA ALA A 38 -17.94 -13.86 6.46
C ALA A 38 -16.58 -13.37 5.96
N ASP A 39 -15.67 -14.27 5.60
CA ASP A 39 -14.38 -13.93 4.96
C ASP A 39 -14.62 -13.13 3.68
N GLN A 40 -15.44 -13.64 2.78
CA GLN A 40 -15.75 -12.97 1.50
C GLN A 40 -16.37 -11.59 1.72
N GLN A 41 -17.33 -11.45 2.63
CA GLN A 41 -17.98 -10.17 2.93
C GLN A 41 -17.00 -9.16 3.56
N ALA A 42 -16.14 -9.61 4.49
CA ALA A 42 -15.12 -8.78 5.13
C ALA A 42 -14.12 -8.24 4.10
N ARG A 43 -13.62 -9.11 3.20
CA ARG A 43 -12.70 -8.72 2.12
C ARG A 43 -13.35 -7.77 1.11
N SER A 44 -14.60 -8.02 0.73
CA SER A 44 -15.35 -7.12 -0.16
C SER A 44 -15.56 -5.74 0.47
N LYS A 45 -15.93 -5.68 1.74
CA LYS A 45 -16.12 -4.41 2.47
C LYS A 45 -14.80 -3.67 2.68
N GLY A 46 -13.77 -4.37 3.14
CA GLY A 46 -12.42 -3.81 3.29
C GLY A 46 -11.85 -3.28 1.98
N GLY A 47 -12.02 -4.04 0.89
CA GLY A 47 -11.60 -3.64 -0.45
C GLY A 47 -12.31 -2.38 -0.96
N ARG A 48 -13.58 -2.16 -0.61
CA ARG A 48 -14.28 -0.91 -0.92
C ARG A 48 -13.73 0.27 -0.12
N MET A 49 -13.57 0.11 1.19
CA MET A 49 -13.10 1.19 2.08
C MET A 49 -11.65 1.59 1.77
N LEU A 50 -10.73 0.62 1.76
CA LEU A 50 -9.32 0.87 1.48
C LEU A 50 -9.10 1.29 0.03
N GLY A 51 -9.82 0.68 -0.93
CA GLY A 51 -9.75 1.07 -2.33
C GLY A 51 -10.23 2.49 -2.63
N ALA A 52 -11.04 3.10 -1.75
CA ALA A 52 -11.41 4.50 -1.84
C ALA A 52 -10.36 5.43 -1.21
N LEU A 53 -9.74 5.02 -0.10
CA LEU A 53 -8.81 5.86 0.67
C LEU A 53 -7.36 5.77 0.17
N MET A 54 -6.87 4.56 -0.07
CA MET A 54 -5.44 4.31 -0.32
C MET A 54 -4.87 5.00 -1.56
N PRO A 55 -5.59 5.12 -2.70
CA PRO A 55 -5.05 5.82 -3.86
C PRO A 55 -4.63 7.28 -3.55
N PHE A 56 -5.45 8.00 -2.79
CA PHE A 56 -5.12 9.38 -2.38
C PHE A 56 -3.91 9.42 -1.46
N TRP A 57 -3.80 8.43 -0.57
CA TRP A 57 -2.67 8.35 0.36
C TRP A 57 -1.36 8.04 -0.37
N TYR A 58 -1.37 7.08 -1.30
CA TYR A 58 -0.20 6.76 -2.14
C TYR A 58 0.24 7.95 -3.00
N ILE A 59 -0.71 8.61 -3.67
CA ILE A 59 -0.41 9.79 -4.51
C ILE A 59 0.14 10.92 -3.63
N GLY A 60 -0.49 11.22 -2.50
CA GLY A 60 -0.03 12.24 -1.57
C GLY A 60 1.38 11.95 -1.04
N SER A 61 1.65 10.72 -0.65
CA SER A 61 2.99 10.28 -0.22
C SER A 61 4.04 10.44 -1.31
N LEU A 62 3.70 10.07 -2.55
CA LEU A 62 4.60 10.22 -3.69
C LEU A 62 4.88 11.69 -4.01
N VAL A 63 3.86 12.54 -4.00
CA VAL A 63 4.03 13.99 -4.23
C VAL A 63 4.93 14.60 -3.16
N LEU A 64 4.72 14.28 -1.89
CA LEU A 64 5.56 14.78 -0.80
C LEU A 64 7.01 14.28 -0.90
N ALA A 65 7.22 13.01 -1.25
CA ALA A 65 8.56 12.47 -1.47
C ALA A 65 9.26 13.14 -2.66
N ALA A 66 8.53 13.43 -3.74
CA ALA A 66 9.07 14.16 -4.90
C ALA A 66 9.43 15.61 -4.53
N LEU A 67 8.57 16.30 -3.79
CA LEU A 67 8.85 17.67 -3.29
C LEU A 67 10.08 17.67 -2.38
N TRP A 68 10.22 16.69 -1.50
CA TRP A 68 11.42 16.54 -0.68
C TRP A 68 12.67 16.33 -1.54
N ALA A 69 12.63 15.40 -2.51
CA ALA A 69 13.75 15.14 -3.41
C ALA A 69 14.20 16.41 -4.17
N ILE A 70 13.24 17.22 -4.62
CA ILE A 70 13.52 18.50 -5.30
C ILE A 70 14.12 19.53 -4.34
N ALA A 71 13.51 19.70 -3.17
CA ALA A 71 13.93 20.70 -2.18
C ALA A 71 15.30 20.38 -1.55
N ALA A 72 15.66 19.10 -1.47
CA ALA A 72 16.93 18.62 -0.95
C ALA A 72 17.97 18.31 -2.05
N TRP A 73 17.72 18.74 -3.29
CA TRP A 73 18.59 18.40 -4.43
C TRP A 73 20.04 18.82 -4.19
N GLY A 74 20.95 17.90 -4.43
CA GLY A 74 22.39 18.12 -4.23
C GLY A 74 22.89 17.92 -2.80
N THR A 75 22.02 17.60 -1.84
CA THR A 75 22.43 17.25 -0.47
C THR A 75 22.75 15.75 -0.35
N ALA A 76 23.44 15.35 0.72
CA ALA A 76 23.90 13.98 0.94
C ALA A 76 22.75 12.93 0.94
N GLY A 77 21.55 13.26 1.40
CA GLY A 77 20.40 12.35 1.47
C GLY A 77 19.56 12.24 0.20
N THR A 78 19.79 13.08 -0.82
CA THR A 78 18.93 13.16 -2.02
C THR A 78 18.77 11.80 -2.73
N GLY A 79 19.86 11.04 -2.87
CA GLY A 79 19.83 9.73 -3.54
C GLY A 79 18.88 8.73 -2.85
N LEU A 80 18.82 8.75 -1.52
CA LEU A 80 17.93 7.89 -0.74
C LEU A 80 16.45 8.26 -0.97
N VAL A 81 16.15 9.57 -0.97
CA VAL A 81 14.79 10.06 -1.20
C VAL A 81 14.30 9.77 -2.62
N VAL A 82 15.16 9.96 -3.63
CA VAL A 82 14.87 9.63 -5.04
C VAL A 82 14.61 8.12 -5.19
N THR A 83 15.44 7.29 -4.55
CA THR A 83 15.23 5.83 -4.56
C THR A 83 13.92 5.45 -3.86
N ALA A 84 13.61 6.07 -2.72
CA ALA A 84 12.34 5.86 -2.02
C ALA A 84 11.14 6.25 -2.89
N ALA A 85 11.20 7.40 -3.57
CA ALA A 85 10.15 7.81 -4.52
C ALA A 85 10.01 6.80 -5.68
N GLY A 86 11.10 6.28 -6.22
CA GLY A 86 11.08 5.22 -7.23
C GLY A 86 10.40 3.94 -6.74
N LEU A 87 10.65 3.51 -5.50
CA LEU A 87 9.96 2.38 -4.88
C LEU A 87 8.47 2.65 -4.65
N LEU A 88 8.09 3.87 -4.27
CA LEU A 88 6.68 4.26 -4.18
C LEU A 88 6.00 4.21 -5.55
N ILE A 89 6.64 4.67 -6.62
CA ILE A 89 6.15 4.54 -7.99
C ILE A 89 5.97 3.05 -8.34
N LEU A 90 6.96 2.21 -8.06
CA LEU A 90 6.87 0.77 -8.30
C LEU A 90 5.67 0.17 -7.57
N SER A 91 5.42 0.56 -6.32
CA SER A 91 4.28 0.07 -5.54
C SER A 91 2.93 0.50 -6.15
N VAL A 92 2.84 1.72 -6.69
CA VAL A 92 1.64 2.19 -7.41
C VAL A 92 1.43 1.38 -8.70
N VAL A 93 2.48 1.17 -9.49
CA VAL A 93 2.42 0.35 -10.72
C VAL A 93 1.96 -1.07 -10.39
N MET A 94 2.54 -1.72 -9.37
CA MET A 94 2.10 -3.03 -8.89
C MET A 94 0.63 -3.02 -8.48
N SER A 95 0.18 -1.97 -7.79
CA SER A 95 -1.22 -1.84 -7.40
C SER A 95 -2.15 -1.81 -8.60
N ILE A 96 -1.86 -0.97 -9.59
CA ILE A 96 -2.70 -0.79 -10.79
C ILE A 96 -2.73 -2.07 -11.63
N LEU A 97 -1.60 -2.73 -11.82
CA LEU A 97 -1.50 -3.88 -12.72
C LEU A 97 -1.91 -5.21 -12.08
N LEU A 98 -1.67 -5.39 -10.78
CA LEU A 98 -1.80 -6.70 -10.12
C LEU A 98 -2.93 -6.75 -9.09
N LEU A 99 -3.10 -5.71 -8.28
CA LEU A 99 -4.01 -5.71 -7.14
C LEU A 99 -5.39 -5.15 -7.46
N VAL A 100 -5.45 -4.01 -8.15
CA VAL A 100 -6.70 -3.33 -8.49
C VAL A 100 -7.63 -4.18 -9.36
N PRO A 101 -7.16 -4.93 -10.37
CA PRO A 101 -8.05 -5.78 -11.16
C PRO A 101 -8.77 -6.83 -10.33
N ILE A 102 -8.05 -7.52 -9.42
CA ILE A 102 -8.64 -8.53 -8.52
C ILE A 102 -9.60 -7.86 -7.53
N ASN A 103 -9.17 -6.74 -6.94
CA ASN A 103 -9.98 -6.01 -5.97
C ASN A 103 -11.29 -5.48 -6.57
N ASN A 104 -11.26 -4.99 -7.81
CA ASN A 104 -12.45 -4.50 -8.50
C ASN A 104 -13.48 -5.59 -8.79
N GLN A 105 -13.04 -6.82 -9.00
CA GLN A 105 -13.93 -7.98 -9.08
C GLN A 105 -14.45 -8.36 -7.70
N GLY A 106 -13.57 -8.51 -6.71
CA GLY A 106 -13.91 -8.92 -5.34
C GLY A 106 -14.92 -8.02 -4.64
N LYS A 107 -14.89 -6.71 -4.91
CA LYS A 107 -15.87 -5.75 -4.40
C LYS A 107 -17.32 -6.03 -4.80
N LYS A 108 -17.53 -6.74 -5.90
CA LYS A 108 -18.86 -7.03 -6.48
C LYS A 108 -19.41 -8.38 -6.04
N TRP A 109 -18.59 -9.22 -5.41
CA TRP A 109 -19.01 -10.55 -5.01
C TRP A 109 -19.89 -10.53 -3.77
N THR A 110 -20.88 -11.43 -3.81
CA THR A 110 -21.72 -11.81 -2.69
C THR A 110 -21.62 -13.32 -2.50
N PRO A 111 -22.09 -13.89 -1.40
CA PRO A 111 -22.10 -15.35 -1.21
C PRO A 111 -22.78 -16.11 -2.36
N GLU A 112 -23.77 -15.49 -3.03
CA GLU A 112 -24.58 -16.11 -4.08
C GLU A 112 -23.92 -16.01 -5.47
N ASN A 113 -23.08 -14.99 -5.73
CA ASN A 113 -22.54 -14.70 -7.07
C ASN A 113 -21.02 -14.81 -7.19
N ARG A 114 -20.31 -15.15 -6.10
CA ARG A 114 -18.87 -15.31 -6.14
C ARG A 114 -18.45 -16.49 -7.02
N PRO A 115 -17.36 -16.38 -7.81
CA PRO A 115 -16.88 -17.50 -8.61
C PRO A 115 -16.33 -18.62 -7.73
N ALA A 116 -16.31 -19.87 -8.24
CA ALA A 116 -15.81 -21.02 -7.49
C ALA A 116 -14.33 -20.87 -7.06
N ASP A 117 -13.52 -20.14 -7.82
CA ASP A 117 -12.10 -19.89 -7.58
C ASP A 117 -11.81 -18.62 -6.81
N TRP A 118 -12.81 -17.99 -6.18
CA TRP A 118 -12.65 -16.69 -5.48
C TRP A 118 -11.55 -16.73 -4.41
N LYS A 119 -11.41 -17.83 -3.67
CA LYS A 119 -10.32 -17.98 -2.68
C LYS A 119 -8.95 -17.97 -3.32
N GLN A 120 -8.81 -18.62 -4.48
CA GLN A 120 -7.55 -18.62 -5.23
C GLN A 120 -7.19 -17.23 -5.72
N GLN A 121 -8.18 -16.45 -6.15
CA GLN A 121 -7.98 -15.05 -6.53
C GLN A 121 -7.57 -14.19 -5.33
N MET A 122 -8.18 -14.38 -4.15
CA MET A 122 -7.78 -13.69 -2.93
C MET A 122 -6.38 -14.08 -2.47
N ASN A 123 -6.01 -15.36 -2.53
CA ASN A 123 -4.65 -15.81 -2.20
C ASN A 123 -3.59 -15.21 -3.15
N ARG A 124 -3.95 -15.01 -4.43
CA ARG A 124 -3.09 -14.32 -5.39
C ARG A 124 -2.93 -12.84 -5.01
N TRP A 125 -4.03 -12.18 -4.65
CA TRP A 125 -4.02 -10.80 -4.18
C TRP A 125 -3.16 -10.66 -2.92
N ASP A 126 -3.32 -11.54 -1.93
CA ASP A 126 -2.52 -11.54 -0.69
C ASP A 126 -1.02 -11.65 -1.00
N ARG A 127 -0.60 -12.54 -1.92
CA ARG A 127 0.81 -12.66 -2.32
C ARG A 127 1.37 -11.38 -2.95
N TYR A 128 0.64 -10.77 -3.87
CA TYR A 128 1.05 -9.49 -4.47
C TYR A 128 1.10 -8.39 -3.42
N HIS A 129 0.16 -8.40 -2.49
CA HIS A 129 0.12 -7.45 -1.39
C HIS A 129 1.34 -7.58 -0.46
N TYR A 130 1.76 -8.80 -0.10
CA TYR A 130 2.99 -9.01 0.68
C TYR A 130 4.22 -8.42 -0.01
N VAL A 131 4.38 -8.64 -1.31
CA VAL A 131 5.51 -8.07 -2.08
C VAL A 131 5.44 -6.54 -2.08
N ARG A 132 4.25 -5.97 -2.31
CA ARG A 132 4.06 -4.51 -2.26
C ARG A 132 4.39 -3.94 -0.88
N VAL A 133 3.96 -4.60 0.20
CA VAL A 133 4.28 -4.17 1.57
C VAL A 133 5.79 -4.17 1.80
N ALA A 134 6.51 -5.18 1.34
CA ALA A 134 7.97 -5.20 1.43
C ALA A 134 8.61 -4.01 0.68
N VAL A 135 8.11 -3.67 -0.51
CA VAL A 135 8.59 -2.54 -1.31
C VAL A 135 8.38 -1.20 -0.58
N ILE A 136 7.18 -0.98 -0.01
CA ILE A 136 6.91 0.29 0.70
C ILE A 136 7.61 0.38 2.06
N ILE A 137 7.87 -0.74 2.74
CA ILE A 137 8.73 -0.76 3.94
C ILE A 137 10.15 -0.33 3.57
N ALA A 138 10.70 -0.84 2.46
CA ALA A 138 12.02 -0.42 1.97
C ALA A 138 12.04 1.08 1.63
N ALA A 139 11.00 1.60 0.95
CA ALA A 139 10.88 3.04 0.68
C ALA A 139 10.84 3.87 1.98
N PHE A 140 10.02 3.47 2.94
CA PHE A 140 9.93 4.13 4.24
C PHE A 140 11.26 4.13 5.00
N THR A 141 11.95 2.99 5.01
CA THR A 141 13.27 2.86 5.64
C THR A 141 14.27 3.85 5.03
N LEU A 142 14.29 3.99 3.69
CA LEU A 142 15.17 4.96 3.02
C LEU A 142 14.83 6.40 3.38
N LEU A 143 13.55 6.76 3.53
CA LEU A 143 13.15 8.08 3.98
C LEU A 143 13.58 8.35 5.42
N VAL A 144 13.45 7.36 6.31
CA VAL A 144 13.94 7.49 7.71
C VAL A 144 15.46 7.67 7.75
N VAL A 145 16.22 6.89 6.95
CA VAL A 145 17.68 7.04 6.87
C VAL A 145 18.07 8.40 6.28
N ALA A 146 17.31 8.93 5.32
CA ALA A 146 17.56 10.25 4.74
C ALA A 146 17.23 11.41 5.69
N LEU A 147 16.45 11.15 6.76
CA LEU A 147 16.05 12.15 7.77
C LEU A 147 17.15 12.36 8.83
N VAL A 148 17.99 11.35 9.10
CA VAL A 148 19.06 11.36 10.11
C VAL A 148 20.43 11.58 9.49
#